data_aebcdd3175873e4f40d6115a36e26d9d
#
_entry.id   aebcdd3175873e4f40d6115a36e26d9d
#
_cell.length_a   1.000
_cell.length_b   1.000
_cell.length_c   1.000
_cell.angle_alpha   90.00
_cell.angle_beta   90.00
_cell.angle_gamma   90.00
#
_symmetry.space_group_name_H-M   'P 1'
#
loop_
_entity.id
_entity.type
_entity.pdbx_description
1 polymer ?
#
loop_
_entity_poly.entity_id
_entity_poly.type
_entity_poly.pdbx_seq_one_letter_code
_entity_poly.pdbx_strand_id
1 'polypeptide(L)'
;MTRPRPPWAPPLVEVPIGVAGHLLASEKNEADGTWQAWVSWVQETGRRRAHKVVQVRAASVRRLEPPEAYQRVPRRVRGLDGKIRDGS
;
A
#
# COMPACT_ATOMS: atom_id res chain seq x y z
N MET A 1 16.69 -9.80 -17.00
CA MET A 1 16.49 -10.75 -15.90
C MET A 1 16.03 -10.04 -14.64
N THR A 2 14.86 -10.43 -14.13
CA THR A 2 14.30 -9.78 -12.96
C THR A 2 15.01 -10.29 -11.70
N ARG A 3 15.53 -9.38 -10.90
CA ARG A 3 16.11 -9.78 -9.61
C ARG A 3 14.96 -10.19 -8.67
N PRO A 4 15.14 -11.27 -7.90
CA PRO A 4 14.15 -11.59 -6.89
C PRO A 4 14.08 -10.44 -5.88
N ARG A 5 12.85 -10.04 -5.55
CA ARG A 5 12.65 -9.00 -4.56
C ARG A 5 13.09 -9.51 -3.18
N PRO A 6 13.78 -8.68 -2.38
CA PRO A 6 14.06 -9.08 -1.00
C PRO A 6 12.78 -9.44 -0.25
N PRO A 7 12.80 -10.48 0.60
CA PRO A 7 11.58 -10.91 1.30
C PRO A 7 10.96 -9.84 2.22
N TRP A 8 11.77 -8.86 2.63
CA TRP A 8 11.30 -7.74 3.48
C TRP A 8 10.71 -6.58 2.69
N ALA A 9 10.88 -6.57 1.36
CA ALA A 9 10.38 -5.47 0.54
C ALA A 9 8.86 -5.55 0.40
N PRO A 10 8.12 -4.42 0.51
CA PRO A 10 6.69 -4.43 0.30
C PRO A 10 6.32 -4.83 -1.13
N PRO A 11 5.19 -5.51 -1.33
CA PRO A 11 4.77 -5.94 -2.66
C PRO A 11 4.34 -4.78 -3.55
N LEU A 12 4.40 -5.01 -4.86
CA LEU A 12 4.03 -4.01 -5.86
C LEU A 12 2.53 -4.02 -6.13
N VAL A 13 1.97 -2.84 -6.30
CA VAL A 13 0.59 -2.62 -6.71
C VAL A 13 0.55 -1.46 -7.71
N GLU A 14 -0.52 -1.41 -8.51
CA GLU A 14 -0.77 -0.29 -9.40
C GLU A 14 -1.89 0.58 -8.82
N VAL A 15 -1.65 1.87 -8.71
CA VAL A 15 -2.65 2.84 -8.27
C VAL A 15 -3.42 3.43 -9.47
N PRO A 16 -4.59 4.08 -9.25
CA PRO A 16 -5.47 4.52 -10.35
C PRO A 16 -4.82 5.44 -11.38
N ILE A 17 -3.80 6.20 -10.99
CA ILE A 17 -3.09 7.07 -11.94
C ILE A 17 -2.12 6.31 -12.85
N GLY A 18 -2.08 4.98 -12.75
CA GLY A 18 -1.23 4.15 -13.61
C GLY A 18 0.21 4.00 -13.15
N VAL A 19 0.50 4.35 -11.91
CA VAL A 19 1.85 4.26 -11.34
C VAL A 19 1.95 3.00 -10.49
N ALA A 20 3.06 2.28 -10.63
CA ALA A 20 3.37 1.16 -9.76
C ALA A 20 4.03 1.67 -8.47
N GLY A 21 3.55 1.19 -7.33
CA GLY A 21 4.08 1.53 -6.03
C GLY A 21 4.17 0.33 -5.12
N HIS A 22 4.70 0.54 -3.92
CA HIS A 22 4.80 -0.51 -2.91
C HIS A 22 3.65 -0.39 -1.91
N LEU A 23 2.95 -1.50 -1.68
CA LEU A 23 1.88 -1.55 -0.70
C LEU A 23 2.48 -1.68 0.71
N LEU A 24 2.43 -0.60 1.48
CA LEU A 24 3.04 -0.54 2.80
C LEU A 24 2.15 -1.13 3.89
N ALA A 25 0.85 -0.89 3.81
CA ALA A 25 -0.11 -1.35 4.82
C ALA A 25 -1.53 -1.26 4.27
N SER A 26 -2.42 -2.06 4.86
CA SER A 26 -3.86 -1.94 4.66
C SER A 26 -4.49 -1.45 5.96
N GLU A 27 -5.43 -0.52 5.87
CA GLU A 27 -6.07 0.07 7.04
C GLU A 27 -7.58 0.02 6.88
N LYS A 28 -8.26 -0.56 7.86
CA LYS A 28 -9.72 -0.56 7.93
C LYS A 28 -10.20 0.56 8.83
N ASN A 29 -11.18 1.31 8.37
CA ASN A 29 -11.83 2.33 9.19
C ASN A 29 -13.08 1.72 9.83
N GLU A 30 -13.13 1.63 11.16
CA GLU A 30 -14.27 1.06 11.86
C GLU A 30 -15.55 1.88 11.70
N ALA A 31 -15.42 3.19 11.46
CA ALA A 31 -16.58 4.06 11.34
C ALA A 31 -17.46 3.71 10.14
N ASP A 32 -16.87 3.30 9.04
CA ASP A 32 -17.60 3.01 7.79
C ASP A 32 -17.26 1.64 7.19
N GLY A 33 -16.35 0.87 7.79
CA GLY A 33 -15.94 -0.44 7.30
C GLY A 33 -15.11 -0.41 6.04
N THR A 34 -14.67 0.74 5.58
CA THR A 34 -13.88 0.84 4.35
C THR A 34 -12.42 0.46 4.58
N TRP A 35 -11.80 -0.10 3.52
CA TRP A 35 -10.38 -0.41 3.52
C TRP A 35 -9.63 0.60 2.67
N GLN A 36 -8.49 1.08 3.22
CA GLN A 36 -7.56 1.96 2.54
C GLN A 36 -6.21 1.25 2.38
N ALA A 37 -5.52 1.58 1.32
CA ALA A 37 -4.17 1.08 1.06
C ALA A 37 -3.18 2.23 1.18
N TRP A 38 -2.11 2.01 1.95
CA TRP A 38 -0.98 2.94 2.03
C TRP A 38 0.06 2.51 1.01
N VAL A 39 0.30 3.35 0.02
CA VAL A 39 1.18 3.03 -1.11
C VAL A 39 2.26 4.09 -1.23
N SER A 40 3.49 3.64 -1.46
CA SER A 40 4.62 4.55 -1.71
C SER A 40 5.17 4.35 -3.10
N TRP A 41 5.57 5.46 -3.73
CA TRP A 41 6.32 5.42 -4.98
C TRP A 41 7.27 6.60 -5.07
N VAL A 42 8.20 6.52 -6.02
CA VAL A 42 9.10 7.63 -6.31
C VAL A 42 8.54 8.38 -7.52
N GLN A 43 8.29 9.65 -7.32
CA GLN A 43 7.89 10.54 -8.40
C GLN A 43 9.11 11.27 -8.92
N GLU A 44 9.37 11.14 -10.21
CA GLU A 44 10.46 11.88 -10.86
C GLU A 44 9.87 13.05 -11.62
N THR A 45 10.40 14.25 -11.35
CA THR A 45 10.00 15.47 -12.03
C THR A 45 11.28 16.18 -12.45
N GLY A 46 11.65 16.04 -13.73
CA GLY A 46 12.91 16.57 -14.22
C GLY A 46 14.09 15.91 -13.51
N ARG A 47 14.90 16.72 -12.82
CA ARG A 47 16.06 16.24 -12.07
C ARG A 47 15.76 15.89 -10.62
N ARG A 48 14.49 16.06 -10.20
CA ARG A 48 14.11 15.82 -8.81
C ARG A 48 13.42 14.49 -8.65
N ARG A 49 13.73 13.83 -7.54
CA ARG A 49 13.04 12.63 -7.09
C ARG A 49 12.34 12.93 -5.78
N ALA A 50 11.06 12.67 -5.70
CA ALA A 50 10.29 12.83 -4.47
C ALA A 50 9.66 11.50 -4.10
N HIS A 51 9.85 11.10 -2.85
CA HIS A 51 9.18 9.94 -2.30
C HIS A 51 7.75 10.33 -1.90
N LYS A 52 6.77 9.63 -2.45
CA LYS A 52 5.36 9.87 -2.14
C LYS A 52 4.80 8.71 -1.33
N VAL A 53 4.03 9.04 -0.30
CA VAL A 53 3.23 8.06 0.43
C VAL A 53 1.81 8.58 0.42
N VAL A 54 0.90 7.80 -0.13
CA VAL A 54 -0.50 8.19 -0.24
C VAL A 54 -1.42 7.09 0.25
N GLN A 55 -2.60 7.52 0.67
CA GLN A 55 -3.68 6.63 1.05
C GLN A 55 -4.70 6.60 -0.08
N VAL A 56 -5.01 5.41 -0.58
CA VAL A 56 -6.00 5.22 -1.64
C VAL A 56 -6.97 4.11 -1.22
N ARG A 57 -8.17 4.10 -1.81
CA ARG A 57 -9.12 3.02 -1.55
C ARG A 57 -8.53 1.69 -1.98
N ALA A 58 -8.61 0.69 -1.10
CA ALA A 58 -8.05 -0.63 -1.37
C ALA A 58 -8.64 -1.26 -2.64
N ALA A 59 -9.93 -1.02 -2.90
CA ALA A 59 -10.60 -1.53 -4.10
C ALA A 59 -10.07 -0.92 -5.40
N SER A 60 -9.40 0.23 -5.33
CA SER A 60 -8.85 0.92 -6.50
C SER A 60 -7.43 0.49 -6.83
N VAL A 61 -6.83 -0.34 -6.00
CA VAL A 61 -5.45 -0.79 -6.17
C VAL A 61 -5.44 -2.14 -6.87
N ARG A 62 -4.62 -2.27 -7.92
CA ARG A 62 -4.46 -3.53 -8.64
C ARG A 62 -3.19 -4.23 -8.18
N ARG A 63 -3.33 -5.48 -7.78
CA ARG A 63 -2.17 -6.29 -7.38
C ARG A 63 -1.38 -6.72 -8.62
N LEU A 64 -0.06 -6.53 -8.55
CA LEU A 64 0.85 -6.88 -9.64
C LEU A 64 1.67 -8.14 -9.35
N GLU A 65 1.51 -8.73 -8.17
CA GLU A 65 2.24 -9.91 -7.74
C GLU A 65 1.28 -11.00 -7.28
N PRO A 66 1.75 -12.26 -7.13
CA PRO A 66 0.91 -13.34 -6.63
C PRO A 66 0.35 -13.06 -5.23
N PRO A 67 -0.79 -13.67 -4.86
CA PRO A 67 -1.43 -13.41 -3.56
C PRO A 67 -0.53 -13.60 -2.35
N GLU A 68 0.43 -14.52 -2.41
CA GLU A 68 1.36 -14.80 -1.31
C GLU A 68 2.18 -13.57 -0.94
N ALA A 69 2.50 -12.72 -1.91
CA ALA A 69 3.29 -11.51 -1.68
C ALA A 69 2.58 -10.54 -0.73
N TYR A 70 1.25 -10.60 -0.63
CA TYR A 70 0.45 -9.65 0.16
C TYR A 70 0.13 -10.16 1.56
N GLN A 71 0.46 -11.40 1.88
CA GLN A 71 0.15 -12.00 3.19
C GLN A 71 0.91 -11.33 4.33
N ARG A 72 2.08 -10.76 4.04
CA ARG A 72 2.93 -10.09 5.04
C ARG A 72 2.66 -8.61 5.18
N VAL A 73 1.76 -8.06 4.36
CA VAL A 73 1.43 -6.64 4.44
C VAL A 73 0.69 -6.38 5.77
N PRO A 74 1.17 -5.43 6.58
CA PRO A 74 0.51 -5.12 7.84
C PRO A 74 -0.92 -4.68 7.63
N ARG A 75 -1.81 -5.17 8.48
CA ARG A 75 -3.20 -4.75 8.53
C ARG A 75 -3.42 -3.94 9.79
N ARG A 76 -4.03 -2.78 9.62
CA ARG A 76 -4.30 -1.87 10.73
C ARG A 76 -5.78 -1.59 10.79
N VAL A 77 -6.26 -1.23 11.98
CA VAL A 77 -7.64 -0.80 12.18
C VAL A 77 -7.61 0.59 12.81
N ARG A 78 -8.27 1.53 12.15
CA ARG A 78 -8.49 2.85 12.74
C ARG A 78 -9.81 2.79 13.49
N GLY A 79 -9.73 2.88 14.82
CA GLY A 79 -10.90 2.82 15.67
C GLY A 79 -11.75 4.07 15.60
N LEU A 80 -12.91 4.02 16.24
CA LEU A 80 -13.83 5.17 16.31
C LEU A 80 -13.22 6.35 17.06
N ASP A 81 -12.26 6.09 17.93
CA ASP A 81 -11.51 7.12 18.66
C ASP A 81 -10.36 7.72 17.87
N GLY A 82 -10.17 7.30 16.63
CA GLY A 82 -9.09 7.75 15.75
C GLY A 82 -7.75 7.05 15.99
N LYS A 83 -7.65 6.16 16.96
CA LYS A 83 -6.41 5.44 17.24
C LYS A 83 -6.23 4.27 16.29
N ILE A 84 -5.00 4.04 15.87
CA ILE A 84 -4.65 2.93 14.99
C ILE A 84 -4.14 1.77 15.83
N ARG A 85 -4.66 0.57 15.56
CA ARG A 85 -4.22 -0.65 16.21
C ARG A 85 -3.94 -1.74 15.18
N ASP A 86 -3.25 -2.79 15.60
CA ASP A 86 -2.99 -3.93 14.75
C ASP A 86 -4.30 -4.64 14.45
N GLY A 87 -4.56 -4.91 13.16
CA GLY A 87 -5.80 -5.51 12.68
C GLY A 87 -5.70 -6.99 12.37
N SER A 88 -4.69 -7.66 12.89
CA SER A 88 -4.49 -9.09 12.65
C SER A 88 -5.59 -9.95 13.28
#